data_c100003792a011d650039d431aff0f06
#
_entry.id   c100003792a011d650039d431aff0f06
#
_cell.length_a   1.000
_cell.length_b   1.000
_cell.length_c   1.000
_cell.angle_alpha   90.00
_cell.angle_beta   90.00
_cell.angle_gamma   90.00
#
_symmetry.space_group_name_H-M   'P 1'
#
loop_
_entity.id
_entity.type
_entity.pdbx_description
1 polymer ?
#
loop_
_entity_poly.entity_id
_entity_poly.type
_entity_poly.pdbx_seq_one_letter_code
_entity_poly.pdbx_strand_id
1 'polypeptide(L)'
;MFAQQEVIRPSADLRNHYNEISKQCHEDNEAVIISVNGRGDTVSLAYEEYKRMKARIELLEILAEADEDVKYGRVAPMKDTFDDLRSHLKERQA
;
A
#
# COMPACT_ATOMS: atom_id res chain seq x y z
N MET A 1 9.24 -3.67 15.90
CA MET A 1 8.84 -3.55 15.63
C MET A 1 8.25 -3.99 14.97
N PHE A 2 8.34 -4.34 14.74
CA PHE A 2 7.87 -4.80 14.05
C PHE A 2 7.82 -6.07 13.82
N ALA A 3 7.80 -6.91 14.52
CA ALA A 3 7.72 -8.25 14.44
C ALA A 3 6.34 -8.63 14.27
N GLN A 4 5.82 -8.38 13.17
CA GLN A 4 4.50 -8.81 12.90
C GLN A 4 4.55 -10.22 12.41
N GLN A 5 3.73 -11.07 12.97
CA GLN A 5 3.58 -12.41 12.47
C GLN A 5 2.87 -12.35 11.14
N GLU A 6 3.46 -12.94 10.13
CA GLU A 6 2.81 -13.03 8.84
C GLU A 6 1.74 -14.10 8.88
N VAL A 7 0.57 -13.78 8.34
CA VAL A 7 -0.51 -14.74 8.22
C VAL A 7 -0.36 -15.41 6.86
N ILE A 8 -0.13 -16.71 6.86
CA ILE A 8 0.12 -17.47 5.63
C ILE A 8 -0.98 -18.51 5.48
N ARG A 9 -1.59 -18.57 4.32
CA ARG A 9 -2.61 -19.56 4.00
C ARG A 9 -2.33 -20.21 2.67
N PRO A 10 -2.63 -21.50 2.52
CA PRO A 10 -2.46 -22.16 1.21
C PRO A 10 -3.46 -21.63 0.19
N SER A 11 -3.11 -21.76 -1.08
CA SER A 11 -3.96 -21.27 -2.17
C SER A 11 -5.36 -21.90 -2.18
N ALA A 12 -5.48 -23.12 -1.68
CA ALA A 12 -6.78 -23.78 -1.59
C ALA A 12 -7.77 -22.98 -0.72
N ASP A 13 -7.26 -22.24 0.26
CA ASP A 13 -8.12 -21.44 1.14
C ASP A 13 -8.78 -20.27 0.39
N LEU A 14 -8.20 -19.80 -0.69
CA LEU A 14 -8.84 -18.77 -1.50
C LEU A 14 -10.17 -19.26 -2.07
N ARG A 15 -10.24 -20.54 -2.41
CA ARG A 15 -11.44 -21.11 -2.96
C ARG A 15 -12.39 -21.59 -1.86
N ASN A 16 -11.84 -22.23 -0.85
CA ASN A 16 -12.63 -22.94 0.15
C ASN A 16 -12.94 -22.11 1.40
N HIS A 17 -12.08 -21.14 1.71
CA HIS A 17 -12.18 -20.35 2.94
C HIS A 17 -12.01 -18.85 2.68
N TYR A 18 -12.50 -18.40 1.54
CA TYR A 18 -12.34 -16.99 1.16
C TYR A 18 -12.94 -16.05 2.22
N ASN A 19 -14.07 -16.40 2.80
CA ASN A 19 -14.71 -15.53 3.80
C ASN A 19 -13.81 -15.31 5.01
N GLU A 20 -13.08 -16.34 5.42
CA GLU A 20 -12.13 -16.21 6.53
C GLU A 20 -10.98 -15.29 6.18
N ILE A 21 -10.45 -15.41 4.96
CA ILE A 21 -9.37 -14.57 4.48
C ILE A 21 -9.82 -13.11 4.43
N SER A 22 -10.99 -12.89 3.85
CA SER A 22 -11.58 -11.56 3.75
C SER A 22 -11.76 -10.92 5.13
N LYS A 23 -12.26 -11.71 6.08
CA LYS A 23 -12.48 -11.25 7.44
C LYS A 23 -11.16 -10.85 8.10
N GLN A 24 -10.11 -11.65 7.94
CA GLN A 24 -8.81 -11.33 8.49
C GLN A 24 -8.27 -10.02 7.91
N CYS A 25 -8.41 -9.85 6.59
CA CYS A 25 -7.93 -8.63 5.94
C CYS A 25 -8.66 -7.39 6.45
N HIS A 26 -9.97 -7.48 6.66
CA HIS A 26 -10.77 -6.33 7.07
C HIS A 26 -10.68 -6.03 8.56
N GLU A 27 -10.73 -7.03 9.39
CA GLU A 27 -10.75 -6.83 10.84
C GLU A 27 -9.38 -6.46 11.39
N ASP A 28 -8.36 -7.15 10.91
CA ASP A 28 -7.02 -6.97 11.45
C ASP A 28 -6.17 -6.00 10.64
N ASN A 29 -6.68 -5.56 9.48
CA ASN A 29 -5.93 -4.75 8.53
C ASN A 29 -4.58 -5.38 8.19
N GLU A 30 -4.55 -6.70 8.14
CA GLU A 30 -3.33 -7.43 7.85
C GLU A 30 -3.35 -8.02 6.45
N ALA A 31 -2.16 -8.11 5.87
CA ALA A 31 -1.98 -8.81 4.60
C ALA A 31 -1.96 -10.31 4.88
N VAL A 32 -2.68 -11.05 4.06
CA VAL A 32 -2.67 -12.51 4.13
C VAL A 32 -1.86 -13.03 2.95
N ILE A 33 -0.78 -13.73 3.23
CA ILE A 33 0.09 -14.29 2.20
C ILE A 33 -0.50 -15.61 1.74
N ILE A 34 -0.71 -15.71 0.43
CA ILE A 34 -1.23 -16.93 -0.16
C ILE A 34 -0.05 -17.72 -0.71
N SER A 35 0.10 -18.95 -0.22
CA SER A 35 1.25 -19.77 -0.60
C SER A 35 0.85 -20.87 -1.59
N VAL A 36 1.82 -21.22 -2.43
CA VAL A 36 1.72 -22.34 -3.34
C VAL A 36 2.99 -23.16 -3.17
N ASN A 37 2.84 -24.43 -2.87
CA ASN A 37 3.97 -25.34 -2.63
C ASN A 37 4.93 -24.81 -1.57
N GLY A 38 4.37 -24.22 -0.51
CA GLY A 38 5.16 -23.73 0.62
C GLY A 38 5.85 -22.40 0.39
N ARG A 39 5.59 -21.74 -0.73
CA ARG A 39 6.19 -20.45 -1.05
C ARG A 39 5.12 -19.38 -1.20
N GLY A 40 5.44 -18.16 -0.77
CA GLY A 40 4.54 -17.04 -0.98
C GLY A 40 4.35 -16.80 -2.46
N ASP A 41 3.10 -16.70 -2.90
CA ASP A 41 2.76 -16.52 -4.30
C ASP A 41 2.05 -15.18 -4.52
N THR A 42 0.99 -14.95 -3.75
CA THR A 42 0.23 -13.71 -3.83
C THR A 42 -0.05 -13.19 -2.43
N VAL A 43 -0.57 -11.97 -2.36
CA VAL A 43 -0.94 -11.37 -1.08
C VAL A 43 -2.36 -10.84 -1.21
N SER A 44 -3.18 -11.13 -0.20
CA SER A 44 -4.55 -10.64 -0.14
C SER A 44 -4.62 -9.50 0.86
N LEU A 45 -5.23 -8.39 0.45
CA LEU A 45 -5.40 -7.21 1.28
C LEU A 45 -6.84 -6.73 1.17
N ALA A 46 -7.33 -6.07 2.23
CA ALA A 46 -8.58 -5.34 2.09
C ALA A 46 -8.36 -4.23 1.06
N TYR A 47 -9.35 -3.99 0.22
CA TYR A 47 -9.23 -3.01 -0.86
C TYR A 47 -8.88 -1.61 -0.32
N GLU A 48 -9.50 -1.22 0.78
CA GLU A 48 -9.21 0.08 1.39
C GLU A 48 -7.76 0.17 1.88
N GLU A 49 -7.21 -0.91 2.40
CA GLU A 49 -5.82 -0.94 2.83
C GLU A 49 -4.87 -0.83 1.63
N TYR A 50 -5.20 -1.52 0.55
CA TYR A 50 -4.42 -1.43 -0.69
C TYR A 50 -4.37 0.00 -1.20
N LYS A 51 -5.53 0.68 -1.23
CA LYS A 51 -5.59 2.06 -1.68
C LYS A 51 -4.75 2.98 -0.80
N ARG A 52 -4.80 2.76 0.51
CA ARG A 52 -4.05 3.54 1.47
C ARG A 52 -2.55 3.37 1.28
N MET A 53 -2.10 2.13 1.11
CA MET A 53 -0.70 1.83 0.86
C MET A 53 -0.21 2.45 -0.44
N LYS A 54 -1.02 2.35 -1.48
CA LYS A 54 -0.68 2.89 -2.78
C LYS A 54 -0.54 4.41 -2.72
N ALA A 55 -1.47 5.07 -2.05
CA ALA A 55 -1.42 6.52 -1.87
C ALA A 55 -0.18 6.93 -1.08
N ARG A 56 0.19 6.15 -0.07
CA ARG A 56 1.37 6.43 0.73
C ARG A 56 2.65 6.33 -0.11
N ILE A 57 2.74 5.31 -0.93
CA ILE A 57 3.89 5.12 -1.82
C ILE A 57 4.01 6.31 -2.79
N GLU A 58 2.91 6.71 -3.39
CA GLU A 58 2.89 7.84 -4.31
C GLU A 58 3.30 9.14 -3.63
N LEU A 59 2.82 9.35 -2.42
CA LEU A 59 3.20 10.52 -1.63
C LEU A 59 4.70 10.54 -1.37
N LEU A 60 5.26 9.40 -0.97
CA LEU A 60 6.69 9.30 -0.70
C LEU A 60 7.53 9.56 -1.95
N GLU A 61 7.06 9.10 -3.11
CA GLU A 61 7.74 9.34 -4.38
C GLU A 61 7.75 10.83 -4.72
N ILE A 62 6.62 11.50 -4.54
CA ILE A 62 6.51 12.93 -4.80
C ILE A 62 7.41 13.73 -3.86
N LEU A 63 7.46 13.35 -2.59
CA LEU A 63 8.32 14.01 -1.61
C LEU A 63 9.79 13.81 -1.94
N ALA A 64 10.15 12.63 -2.44
CA ALA A 64 11.52 12.37 -2.86
C ALA A 64 11.92 13.26 -4.04
N GLU A 65 11.03 13.45 -5.00
CA GLU A 65 11.25 14.35 -6.13
C GLU A 65 11.42 15.79 -5.66
N ALA A 66 10.57 16.23 -4.73
CA ALA A 66 10.66 17.58 -4.19
C ALA A 66 11.97 17.80 -3.44
N ASP A 67 12.43 16.79 -2.71
CA ASP A 67 13.71 16.85 -2.00
C ASP A 67 14.87 17.00 -2.99
N GLU A 68 14.83 16.26 -4.09
CA GLU A 68 15.85 16.39 -5.14
C GLU A 68 15.85 17.78 -5.75
N ASP A 69 14.67 18.35 -6.01
CA ASP A 69 14.55 19.68 -6.57
C ASP A 69 15.18 20.74 -5.65
N VAL A 70 14.98 20.61 -4.36
CA VAL A 70 15.60 21.49 -3.38
C VAL A 70 17.11 21.30 -3.39
N LYS A 71 17.55 20.05 -3.44
CA LYS A 71 18.96 19.68 -3.41
C LYS A 71 19.73 20.25 -4.60
N TYR A 72 19.10 20.33 -5.75
CA TYR A 72 19.72 20.86 -6.97
C TYR A 72 19.38 22.31 -7.22
N GLY A 73 18.84 23.02 -6.23
CA GLY A 73 18.54 24.43 -6.34
C GLY A 73 17.25 24.75 -7.06
N ARG A 74 16.43 23.76 -7.37
CA ARG A 74 15.14 23.98 -8.00
C ARG A 74 14.05 24.04 -6.92
N VAL A 75 14.00 25.19 -6.25
CA VAL A 75 13.10 25.35 -5.11
C VAL A 75 11.75 25.84 -5.59
N ALA A 76 10.71 25.03 -5.34
CA ALA A 76 9.34 25.44 -5.56
C ALA A 76 8.77 25.93 -4.22
N PRO A 77 7.89 26.92 -4.23
CA PRO A 77 7.21 27.32 -2.98
C PRO A 77 6.50 26.13 -2.35
N MET A 78 6.54 26.07 -1.03
CA MET A 78 5.93 24.94 -0.33
C MET A 78 4.44 24.80 -0.63
N LYS A 79 3.75 25.90 -0.81
CA LYS A 79 2.34 25.89 -1.16
C LYS A 79 2.09 25.14 -2.47
N ASP A 80 2.90 25.41 -3.46
CA ASP A 80 2.75 24.76 -4.77
C ASP A 80 3.01 23.27 -4.65
N THR A 81 3.98 22.90 -3.82
CA THR A 81 4.29 21.50 -3.58
C THR A 81 3.11 20.77 -2.95
N PHE A 82 2.47 21.38 -1.97
CA PHE A 82 1.29 20.77 -1.34
C PHE A 82 0.11 20.69 -2.29
N ASP A 83 -0.08 21.70 -3.12
CA ASP A 83 -1.16 21.68 -4.12
C ASP A 83 -0.94 20.56 -5.13
N ASP A 84 0.30 20.37 -5.58
CA ASP A 84 0.65 19.29 -6.48
C ASP A 84 0.39 17.92 -5.85
N LEU A 85 0.77 17.75 -4.59
CA LEU A 85 0.50 16.51 -3.87
C LEU A 85 -0.99 16.20 -3.82
N ARG A 86 -1.77 17.21 -3.54
CA ARG A 86 -3.23 17.06 -3.46
C ARG A 86 -3.81 16.66 -4.81
N SER A 87 -3.35 17.30 -5.86
CA SER A 87 -3.81 17.00 -7.22
C SER A 87 -3.48 15.56 -7.61
N HIS A 88 -2.25 15.12 -7.35
CA HIS A 88 -1.85 13.75 -7.63
C HIS A 88 -2.73 12.74 -6.90
N LEU A 89 -2.98 12.98 -5.64
CA LEU A 89 -3.80 12.08 -4.84
C LEU A 89 -5.23 12.01 -5.35
N LYS A 90 -5.79 13.13 -5.78
CA LYS A 90 -7.14 13.16 -6.33
C LYS A 90 -7.22 12.41 -7.65
N GLU A 91 -6.26 12.60 -8.53
CA GLU A 91 -6.24 11.93 -9.82
C GLU A 91 -6.21 10.43 -9.66
N ARG A 92 -5.46 9.95 -8.69
CA ARG A 92 -5.30 8.51 -8.49
C ARG A 92 -6.46 7.87 -7.73
N GLN A 93 -7.25 8.68 -7.05
CA GLN A 93 -8.44 8.19 -6.36
C GLN A 93 -9.68 8.21 -7.23
N ALA A 94 -9.62 8.86 -8.35
CA ALA A 94 -10.75 8.99 -9.26
C ALA A 94 -11.05 7.70 -10.02
#